data_6a07101cc2b3746db7a0b14367c1544f
#
_entry.id   6a07101cc2b3746db7a0b14367c1544f
#
_cell.length_a   1.000
_cell.length_b   1.000
_cell.length_c   1.000
_cell.angle_alpha   90.00
_cell.angle_beta   90.00
_cell.angle_gamma   90.00
#
_symmetry.space_group_name_H-M   'P 1'
#
loop_
_entity.id
_entity.type
_entity.pdbx_description
1 polymer ?
#
loop_
_entity_poly.entity_id
_entity_poly.type
_entity_poly.pdbx_seq_one_letter_code
_entity_poly.pdbx_strand_id
1 'polypeptide(L)'
;MTGRTGRIALLLVSLTLITAVPVLARKARKPAPAAALPRLVDLGAGKCIPCKRMAPILEALKVDYAGAVDVRFIDVWKDPQAGKPYGIRLIPTQIFFDRTSRERFRHEGFFSREEIERVFKDSLGVKLRPAAK
;
A
#
# COMPACT_ATOMS: atom_id res chain seq x y z
N MET A 1 -3.25 80.52 54.74
CA MET A 1 -1.85 80.34 54.29
C MET A 1 -1.62 78.93 53.85
N THR A 2 -1.35 78.79 52.55
CA THR A 2 -0.55 77.81 51.86
C THR A 2 -0.83 76.33 52.20
N GLY A 3 -1.48 75.55 51.45
CA GLY A 3 -1.32 75.22 50.04
C GLY A 3 -0.47 74.02 49.92
N ARG A 4 -0.78 73.00 49.45
CA ARG A 4 0.07 72.19 48.60
C ARG A 4 -0.68 70.88 48.12
N THR A 5 -1.12 71.05 46.94
CA THR A 5 -1.59 70.02 46.04
C THR A 5 -0.64 68.82 45.94
N GLY A 6 -1.05 67.69 46.44
CA GLY A 6 -0.40 66.42 46.13
C GLY A 6 -1.03 65.82 44.89
N ARG A 7 -0.28 65.83 43.77
CA ARG A 7 -0.63 65.14 42.52
C ARG A 7 -0.43 63.66 42.72
N ILE A 8 -1.51 62.93 42.84
CA ILE A 8 -1.50 61.49 42.83
C ILE A 8 -1.38 61.08 41.31
N ALA A 9 -0.19 60.69 40.94
CA ALA A 9 0.03 60.12 39.64
C ALA A 9 -0.54 58.67 39.58
N LEU A 10 -1.64 58.52 38.84
CA LEU A 10 -2.29 57.26 38.64
C LEU A 10 -1.49 56.48 37.55
N LEU A 11 -0.61 55.61 38.01
CA LEU A 11 0.08 54.68 37.10
C LEU A 11 -0.90 53.59 36.66
N LEU A 12 -1.44 53.75 35.46
CA LEU A 12 -2.18 52.70 34.79
C LEU A 12 -1.19 51.63 34.32
N VAL A 13 -1.07 50.56 35.08
CA VAL A 13 -0.38 49.36 34.67
C VAL A 13 -1.29 48.64 33.69
N SER A 14 -1.05 48.81 32.41
CA SER A 14 -1.69 48.04 31.36
C SER A 14 -1.18 46.61 31.40
N LEU A 15 -1.93 45.72 32.03
CA LEU A 15 -1.69 44.27 32.01
C LEU A 15 -2.11 43.74 30.66
N THR A 16 -1.19 43.65 29.70
CA THR A 16 -1.39 42.99 28.42
C THR A 16 -1.45 41.49 28.65
N LEU A 17 -2.67 40.96 28.64
CA LEU A 17 -2.94 39.53 28.69
C LEU A 17 -2.54 38.94 27.37
N ILE A 18 -1.31 38.40 27.28
CA ILE A 18 -0.86 37.62 26.12
C ILE A 18 -1.56 36.28 26.18
N THR A 19 -2.68 36.16 25.47
CA THR A 19 -3.34 34.86 25.26
C THR A 19 -2.44 34.00 24.37
N ALA A 20 -1.69 33.10 24.99
CA ALA A 20 -0.97 32.04 24.28
C ALA A 20 -2.00 31.12 23.62
N VAL A 21 -2.23 31.31 22.33
CA VAL A 21 -2.99 30.37 21.51
C VAL A 21 -2.12 29.09 21.37
N PRO A 22 -2.57 27.93 21.86
CA PRO A 22 -1.83 26.69 21.61
C PRO A 22 -1.86 26.42 20.14
N VAL A 23 -0.74 26.61 19.46
CA VAL A 23 -0.51 26.10 18.11
C VAL A 23 -0.56 24.58 18.25
N LEU A 24 -1.72 24.01 17.97
CA LEU A 24 -1.88 22.58 17.77
C LEU A 24 -0.92 22.18 16.65
N ALA A 25 0.24 21.67 17.04
CA ALA A 25 1.21 21.11 16.11
C ALA A 25 0.51 20.00 15.29
N ARG A 26 0.01 20.38 14.13
CA ARG A 26 -0.61 19.48 13.17
C ARG A 26 0.50 18.51 12.75
N LYS A 27 0.56 17.37 13.45
CA LYS A 27 1.50 16.30 13.18
C LYS A 27 1.48 16.08 11.68
N ALA A 28 2.55 16.49 10.98
CA ALA A 28 2.65 16.37 9.54
C ALA A 28 2.39 14.92 9.19
N ARG A 29 1.25 14.65 8.58
CA ARG A 29 0.90 13.31 8.10
C ARG A 29 1.95 13.00 7.05
N LYS A 30 2.85 12.06 7.37
CA LYS A 30 3.82 11.55 6.39
C LYS A 30 3.08 11.33 5.08
N PRO A 31 3.53 11.89 3.95
CA PRO A 31 2.88 11.69 2.67
C PRO A 31 2.63 10.20 2.49
N ALA A 32 1.40 9.80 2.24
CA ALA A 32 1.10 8.42 1.92
C ALA A 32 2.01 8.02 0.74
N PRO A 33 2.71 6.90 0.78
CA PRO A 33 3.48 6.44 -0.36
C PRO A 33 2.58 6.52 -1.59
N ALA A 34 3.10 7.01 -2.72
CA ALA A 34 2.37 7.02 -3.99
C ALA A 34 1.65 5.69 -4.10
N ALA A 35 0.31 5.72 -4.27
CA ALA A 35 -0.56 4.57 -4.04
C ALA A 35 0.05 3.33 -4.69
N ALA A 36 0.52 2.39 -3.86
CA ALA A 36 1.16 1.18 -4.34
C ALA A 36 0.21 0.48 -5.32
N LEU A 37 0.74 -0.13 -6.38
CA LEU A 37 -0.08 -0.91 -7.28
C LEU A 37 -0.66 -2.12 -6.54
N PRO A 38 -1.87 -2.57 -6.90
CA PRO A 38 -2.31 -3.90 -6.49
C PRO A 38 -1.30 -4.92 -7.00
N ARG A 39 -1.16 -6.03 -6.31
CA ARG A 39 -0.08 -6.98 -6.57
C ARG A 39 -0.60 -8.42 -6.67
N LEU A 40 -0.10 -9.15 -7.66
CA LEU A 40 -0.18 -10.60 -7.75
C LEU A 40 1.17 -11.20 -7.39
N VAL A 41 1.21 -12.08 -6.41
CA VAL A 41 2.39 -12.86 -6.05
C VAL A 41 2.10 -14.33 -6.34
N ASP A 42 2.84 -14.94 -7.28
CA ASP A 42 2.81 -16.36 -7.53
C ASP A 42 4.01 -17.02 -6.86
N LEU A 43 3.72 -17.95 -5.95
CA LEU A 43 4.73 -18.73 -5.25
C LEU A 43 4.80 -20.11 -5.88
N GLY A 44 5.95 -20.43 -6.48
CA GLY A 44 6.13 -21.66 -7.25
C GLY A 44 7.56 -22.15 -7.21
N ALA A 45 7.91 -23.03 -8.13
CA ALA A 45 9.27 -23.51 -8.30
C ALA A 45 9.56 -23.86 -9.77
N GLY A 46 10.80 -23.65 -10.20
CA GLY A 46 11.20 -23.87 -11.59
C GLY A 46 11.08 -25.32 -12.11
N LYS A 47 11.06 -26.32 -11.21
CA LYS A 47 10.90 -27.74 -11.57
C LYS A 47 9.48 -28.28 -11.35
N CYS A 48 8.57 -27.48 -10.80
CA CYS A 48 7.18 -27.85 -10.58
C CYS A 48 6.38 -27.79 -11.91
N ILE A 49 5.75 -28.87 -12.33
CA ILE A 49 5.04 -28.94 -13.62
C ILE A 49 3.89 -27.91 -13.72
N PRO A 50 2.95 -27.81 -12.75
CA PRO A 50 1.90 -26.80 -12.82
C PRO A 50 2.45 -25.37 -12.74
N CYS A 51 3.56 -25.13 -12.01
CA CYS A 51 4.21 -23.82 -11.96
C CYS A 51 4.80 -23.43 -13.34
N LYS A 52 5.36 -24.38 -14.08
CA LYS A 52 5.84 -24.12 -15.45
C LYS A 52 4.72 -23.70 -16.40
N ARG A 53 3.51 -24.20 -16.19
CA ARG A 53 2.33 -23.77 -16.97
C ARG A 53 1.88 -22.36 -16.59
N MET A 54 2.12 -21.93 -15.36
CA MET A 54 1.86 -20.55 -14.90
C MET A 54 2.83 -19.55 -15.52
N ALA A 55 4.09 -19.92 -15.73
CA ALA A 55 5.15 -18.99 -16.14
C ALA A 55 4.78 -18.13 -17.38
N PRO A 56 4.34 -18.68 -18.52
CA PRO A 56 3.99 -17.86 -19.68
C PRO A 56 2.78 -16.95 -19.41
N ILE A 57 1.84 -17.39 -18.57
CA ILE A 57 0.69 -16.57 -18.17
C ILE A 57 1.16 -15.35 -17.37
N LEU A 58 2.03 -15.55 -16.38
CA LEU A 58 2.57 -14.50 -15.54
C LEU A 58 3.39 -13.50 -16.36
N GLU A 59 4.22 -13.95 -17.28
CA GLU A 59 5.00 -13.06 -18.15
C GLU A 59 4.09 -12.22 -19.05
N ALA A 60 3.06 -12.82 -19.65
CA ALA A 60 2.07 -12.06 -20.41
C ALA A 60 1.33 -11.02 -19.55
N LEU A 61 0.91 -11.40 -18.34
CA LEU A 61 0.23 -10.48 -17.41
C LEU A 61 1.14 -9.33 -16.95
N LYS A 62 2.45 -9.56 -16.77
CA LYS A 62 3.41 -8.49 -16.46
C LYS A 62 3.43 -7.41 -17.54
N VAL A 63 3.39 -7.84 -18.82
CA VAL A 63 3.41 -6.93 -19.97
C VAL A 63 2.06 -6.21 -20.08
N ASP A 64 0.98 -6.98 -20.14
CA ASP A 64 -0.37 -6.44 -20.41
C ASP A 64 -0.87 -5.51 -19.30
N TYR A 65 -0.51 -5.81 -18.06
CA TYR A 65 -0.93 -5.03 -16.88
C TYR A 65 0.17 -4.12 -16.30
N ALA A 66 1.23 -3.84 -17.09
CA ALA A 66 2.28 -2.92 -16.68
C ALA A 66 1.70 -1.58 -16.21
N GLY A 67 2.13 -1.12 -15.02
CA GLY A 67 1.63 0.09 -14.38
C GLY A 67 0.21 0.00 -13.77
N ALA A 68 -0.48 -1.14 -13.88
CA ALA A 68 -1.80 -1.38 -13.28
C ALA A 68 -1.75 -2.44 -12.18
N VAL A 69 -0.94 -3.49 -12.35
CA VAL A 69 -0.71 -4.57 -11.39
C VAL A 69 0.77 -4.89 -11.33
N ASP A 70 1.31 -5.07 -10.13
CA ASP A 70 2.66 -5.57 -9.91
C ASP A 70 2.60 -7.10 -9.84
N VAL A 71 3.06 -7.78 -10.89
CA VAL A 71 3.06 -9.25 -10.99
C VAL A 71 4.43 -9.78 -10.61
N ARG A 72 4.50 -10.62 -9.57
CA ARG A 72 5.73 -11.19 -9.04
C ARG A 72 5.68 -12.70 -8.99
N PHE A 73 6.82 -13.32 -9.31
CA PHE A 73 7.06 -14.74 -9.09
C PHE A 73 8.13 -14.93 -8.00
N ILE A 74 7.89 -15.86 -7.08
CA ILE A 74 8.85 -16.24 -6.03
C ILE A 74 9.11 -17.74 -6.15
N ASP A 75 10.36 -18.11 -6.43
CA ASP A 75 10.79 -19.53 -6.44
C ASP A 75 11.13 -19.97 -5.01
N VAL A 76 10.17 -20.62 -4.36
CA VAL A 76 10.28 -21.04 -2.97
C VAL A 76 11.21 -22.23 -2.74
N TRP A 77 11.65 -22.90 -3.81
CA TRP A 77 12.70 -23.93 -3.71
C TRP A 77 14.10 -23.32 -3.75
N LYS A 78 14.27 -22.20 -4.47
CA LYS A 78 15.53 -21.44 -4.46
C LYS A 78 15.66 -20.55 -3.22
N ASP A 79 14.58 -19.93 -2.80
CA ASP A 79 14.52 -19.08 -1.62
C ASP A 79 13.31 -19.42 -0.72
N PRO A 80 13.46 -20.45 0.13
CA PRO A 80 12.42 -20.83 1.08
C PRO A 80 12.06 -19.74 2.09
N GLN A 81 13.00 -18.83 2.39
CA GLN A 81 12.76 -17.73 3.33
C GLN A 81 11.79 -16.69 2.75
N ALA A 82 11.90 -16.42 1.45
CA ALA A 82 10.99 -15.50 0.77
C ALA A 82 9.54 -16.00 0.75
N GLY A 83 9.33 -17.33 0.79
CA GLY A 83 7.99 -17.93 0.85
C GLY A 83 7.31 -17.92 2.23
N LYS A 84 8.13 -17.91 3.30
CA LYS A 84 7.61 -18.02 4.69
C LYS A 84 6.55 -17.00 5.06
N PRO A 85 6.69 -15.69 4.74
CA PRO A 85 5.70 -14.67 5.11
C PRO A 85 4.32 -14.90 4.51
N TYR A 86 4.24 -15.71 3.45
CA TYR A 86 2.99 -15.94 2.72
C TYR A 86 2.20 -17.15 3.25
N GLY A 87 2.79 -17.97 4.13
CA GLY A 87 2.13 -19.10 4.78
C GLY A 87 1.52 -20.10 3.78
N ILE A 88 2.22 -20.38 2.67
CA ILE A 88 1.74 -21.32 1.64
C ILE A 88 1.86 -22.76 2.11
N ARG A 89 0.95 -23.62 1.64
CA ARG A 89 0.91 -25.06 1.93
C ARG A 89 1.34 -25.91 0.74
N LEU A 90 1.10 -25.41 -0.46
CA LEU A 90 1.45 -26.07 -1.70
C LEU A 90 1.83 -25.06 -2.79
N ILE A 91 2.39 -25.52 -3.91
CA ILE A 91 2.76 -24.73 -5.07
C ILE A 91 2.13 -25.30 -6.36
N PRO A 92 1.78 -24.45 -7.32
CA PRO A 92 1.81 -22.97 -7.23
C PRO A 92 0.69 -22.42 -6.32
N THR A 93 0.92 -21.29 -5.68
CA THR A 93 -0.09 -20.51 -4.95
C THR A 93 -0.05 -19.06 -5.42
N GLN A 94 -1.20 -18.55 -5.84
CA GLN A 94 -1.36 -17.16 -6.25
C GLN A 94 -2.04 -16.36 -5.14
N ILE A 95 -1.43 -15.23 -4.75
CA ILE A 95 -1.97 -14.34 -3.71
C ILE A 95 -2.12 -12.94 -4.29
N PHE A 96 -3.31 -12.39 -4.11
CA PHE A 96 -3.69 -11.09 -4.65
C PHE A 96 -3.83 -10.07 -3.53
N PHE A 97 -3.09 -8.98 -3.63
CA PHE A 97 -3.08 -7.90 -2.67
C PHE A 97 -3.62 -6.62 -3.29
N ASP A 98 -4.42 -5.89 -2.53
CA ASP A 98 -4.85 -4.55 -2.92
C ASP A 98 -3.74 -3.50 -2.72
N ARG A 99 -4.05 -2.24 -3.06
CA ARG A 99 -3.13 -1.09 -2.95
C ARG A 99 -2.68 -0.81 -1.51
N THR A 100 -3.40 -1.35 -0.52
CA THR A 100 -3.06 -1.22 0.91
C THR A 100 -2.25 -2.41 1.43
N SER A 101 -1.82 -3.32 0.53
CA SER A 101 -1.13 -4.58 0.83
C SER A 101 -1.98 -5.57 1.65
N ARG A 102 -3.31 -5.44 1.61
CA ARG A 102 -4.21 -6.41 2.20
C ARG A 102 -4.43 -7.55 1.20
N GLU A 103 -4.31 -8.81 1.66
CA GLU A 103 -4.71 -9.97 0.87
C GLU A 103 -6.22 -9.94 0.60
N ARG A 104 -6.59 -10.06 -0.68
CA ARG A 104 -7.98 -10.03 -1.15
C ARG A 104 -8.46 -11.37 -1.65
N PHE A 105 -7.54 -12.15 -2.19
CA PHE A 105 -7.85 -13.47 -2.73
C PHE A 105 -6.60 -14.35 -2.73
N ARG A 106 -6.81 -15.66 -2.64
CA ARG A 106 -5.76 -16.68 -2.70
C ARG A 106 -6.27 -17.89 -3.47
N HIS A 107 -5.43 -18.44 -4.34
CA HIS A 107 -5.70 -19.67 -5.06
C HIS A 107 -4.53 -20.62 -4.92
N GLU A 108 -4.80 -21.91 -4.75
CA GLU A 108 -3.81 -22.98 -4.69
C GLU A 108 -3.94 -23.88 -5.93
N GLY A 109 -2.85 -24.12 -6.63
CA GLY A 109 -2.80 -24.90 -7.87
C GLY A 109 -2.68 -24.05 -9.13
N PHE A 110 -2.87 -24.69 -10.29
CA PHE A 110 -2.87 -23.97 -11.58
C PHE A 110 -4.08 -23.03 -11.67
N PHE A 111 -3.85 -21.83 -12.18
CA PHE A 111 -4.86 -20.79 -12.33
C PHE A 111 -4.76 -20.17 -13.71
N SER A 112 -5.84 -20.26 -14.51
CA SER A 112 -5.82 -19.76 -15.87
C SER A 112 -5.75 -18.24 -15.94
N ARG A 113 -5.36 -17.71 -17.09
CA ARG A 113 -5.30 -16.27 -17.31
C ARG A 113 -6.66 -15.62 -17.07
N GLU A 114 -7.72 -16.21 -17.60
CA GLU A 114 -9.09 -15.71 -17.50
C GLU A 114 -9.57 -15.63 -16.05
N GLU A 115 -9.20 -16.61 -15.25
CA GLU A 115 -9.52 -16.65 -13.82
C GLU A 115 -8.75 -15.57 -13.06
N ILE A 116 -7.46 -15.38 -13.35
CA ILE A 116 -6.63 -14.32 -12.77
C ILE A 116 -7.21 -12.95 -13.12
N GLU A 117 -7.55 -12.72 -14.38
CA GLU A 117 -8.13 -11.44 -14.84
C GLU A 117 -9.48 -11.17 -14.19
N ARG A 118 -10.27 -12.20 -13.93
CA ARG A 118 -11.53 -12.07 -13.17
C ARG A 118 -11.26 -11.56 -11.76
N VAL A 119 -10.25 -12.11 -11.08
CA VAL A 119 -9.85 -11.62 -9.74
C VAL A 119 -9.32 -10.18 -9.81
N PHE A 120 -8.54 -9.82 -10.83
CA PHE A 120 -8.10 -8.44 -11.05
C PHE A 120 -9.27 -7.48 -11.11
N LYS A 121 -10.31 -7.83 -11.85
CA LYS A 121 -11.52 -7.02 -11.98
C LYS A 121 -12.33 -6.98 -10.68
N ASP A 122 -12.68 -8.14 -10.15
CA ASP A 122 -13.71 -8.27 -9.11
C ASP A 122 -13.16 -7.98 -7.70
N SER A 123 -11.89 -8.35 -7.46
CA SER A 123 -11.28 -8.21 -6.12
C SER A 123 -10.34 -7.01 -6.00
N LEU A 124 -9.70 -6.59 -7.10
CA LEU A 124 -8.74 -5.49 -7.09
C LEU A 124 -9.23 -4.23 -7.80
N GLY A 125 -10.38 -4.27 -8.47
CA GLY A 125 -10.94 -3.14 -9.21
C GLY A 125 -10.09 -2.70 -10.40
N VAL A 126 -9.31 -3.62 -10.98
CA VAL A 126 -8.44 -3.35 -12.13
C VAL A 126 -9.23 -3.57 -13.42
N LYS A 127 -9.15 -2.60 -14.34
CA LYS A 127 -9.78 -2.74 -15.66
C LYS A 127 -9.06 -3.83 -16.47
N LEU A 128 -9.85 -4.73 -17.07
CA LEU A 128 -9.31 -5.75 -17.96
C LEU A 128 -8.63 -5.10 -19.17
N ARG A 129 -7.55 -5.72 -19.61
CA ARG A 129 -6.79 -5.33 -20.81
C ARG A 129 -6.75 -6.49 -21.78
N PRO A 130 -6.90 -6.25 -23.09
CA PRO A 130 -6.71 -7.29 -24.08
C PRO A 130 -5.27 -7.77 -24.03
N ALA A 131 -5.06 -9.07 -24.30
CA ALA A 131 -3.72 -9.62 -24.45
C ALA A 131 -2.98 -8.86 -25.57
N ALA A 132 -1.71 -8.52 -25.32
CA ALA A 132 -0.86 -7.99 -26.38
C ALA A 132 -0.72 -9.03 -27.49
N LYS A 133 -0.97 -8.61 -28.76
CA LYS A 133 -0.82 -9.46 -29.93
C LYS A 133 0.65 -9.63 -30.29
#